data_892ca717ec7e31b9d351f2a254271a9b
#
_entry.id   892ca717ec7e31b9d351f2a254271a9b
#
_cell.length_a   1.000
_cell.length_b   1.000
_cell.length_c   1.000
_cell.angle_alpha   90.00
_cell.angle_beta   90.00
_cell.angle_gamma   90.00
#
_symmetry.space_group_name_H-M   'P 1'
#
loop_
_entity.id
_entity.type
_entity.pdbx_description
1 polymer ?
#
loop_
_entity_poly.entity_id
_entity_poly.type
_entity_poly.pdbx_seq_one_letter_code
_entity_poly.pdbx_strand_id
1 'polypeptide(L)'
;NMNNQVARFAADQIWFGYQNGVLKKVKLECGISEGESLYGLGERFEAFNQLGIKTVLWNQDSWSEDGTSYKNIPILHSSVGYMLFFNSAYSAVADIGVTDKRKYSLDFNGPKFDMYFWTGSPLENIASYTSLTGTPLLSPKWAYRYWAGASGQTWESDGTENVLGKLTESLSGYKKLGITDI
;
A
#
# COMPACT_ATOMS: atom_id res chain seq x y z
N ASN A 1 21.38 19.86 23.08
CA ASN A 1 20.08 19.68 22.42
C ASN A 1 20.33 19.53 20.93
N MET A 2 20.51 18.30 20.47
CA MET A 2 20.49 18.02 19.03
C MET A 2 19.02 18.11 18.60
N ASN A 3 18.71 19.06 17.72
CA ASN A 3 17.43 19.09 17.05
C ASN A 3 17.37 17.87 16.12
N ASN A 4 16.78 16.78 16.56
CA ASN A 4 16.51 15.63 15.72
C ASN A 4 15.35 15.99 14.78
N GLN A 5 15.68 16.56 13.64
CA GLN A 5 14.72 16.81 12.59
C GLN A 5 14.46 15.49 11.87
N VAL A 6 13.25 14.93 12.01
CA VAL A 6 12.83 13.68 11.37
C VAL A 6 12.28 13.88 9.96
N ALA A 7 11.67 15.06 9.71
CA ALA A 7 11.20 15.46 8.37
C ALA A 7 11.15 16.99 8.28
N ARG A 8 11.20 17.50 7.07
CA ARG A 8 11.04 18.93 6.77
C ARG A 8 10.14 19.08 5.55
N PHE A 9 9.11 19.88 5.70
CA PHE A 9 8.26 20.34 4.61
C PHE A 9 8.44 21.84 4.46
N ALA A 10 8.91 22.28 3.31
CA ALA A 10 9.05 23.68 2.98
C ALA A 10 8.02 24.07 1.92
N ALA A 11 7.66 25.35 1.86
CA ALA A 11 6.65 25.83 0.91
C ALA A 11 7.06 25.59 -0.54
N ASP A 12 8.36 25.55 -0.83
CA ASP A 12 8.94 25.25 -2.14
C ASP A 12 9.00 23.75 -2.47
N GLN A 13 8.46 22.88 -1.59
CA GLN A 13 8.37 21.44 -1.76
C GLN A 13 6.93 20.95 -2.00
N ILE A 14 5.98 21.87 -2.03
CA ILE A 14 4.57 21.59 -2.32
C ILE A 14 4.15 22.42 -3.53
N TRP A 15 3.69 21.75 -4.57
CA TRP A 15 3.22 22.39 -5.80
C TRP A 15 1.76 22.13 -6.03
N PHE A 16 1.08 23.15 -6.52
CA PHE A 16 -0.35 23.10 -6.85
C PHE A 16 -0.54 23.34 -8.33
N GLY A 17 -1.09 22.37 -9.03
CA GLY A 17 -1.40 22.45 -10.46
C GLY A 17 -2.86 22.87 -10.66
N TYR A 18 -3.06 24.00 -11.36
CA TYR A 18 -4.39 24.51 -11.69
C TYR A 18 -4.66 24.37 -13.20
N GLN A 19 -5.92 24.06 -13.51
CA GLN A 19 -6.45 24.09 -14.87
C GLN A 19 -7.78 24.86 -14.85
N ASN A 20 -7.88 25.93 -15.65
CA ASN A 20 -9.04 26.82 -15.69
C ASN A 20 -9.46 27.33 -14.29
N GLY A 21 -8.48 27.70 -13.46
CA GLY A 21 -8.71 28.18 -12.09
C GLY A 21 -9.11 27.11 -11.06
N VAL A 22 -9.19 25.86 -11.47
CA VAL A 22 -9.54 24.72 -10.59
C VAL A 22 -8.27 23.92 -10.26
N LEU A 23 -8.05 23.65 -8.98
CA LEU A 23 -6.96 22.77 -8.53
C LEU A 23 -7.17 21.36 -9.10
N LYS A 24 -6.16 20.82 -9.77
CA LYS A 24 -6.17 19.50 -10.41
C LYS A 24 -5.10 18.56 -9.90
N LYS A 25 -4.00 19.10 -9.41
CA LYS A 25 -2.86 18.32 -8.94
C LYS A 25 -2.23 18.95 -7.70
N VAL A 26 -1.75 18.11 -6.83
CA VAL A 26 -0.86 18.51 -5.72
C VAL A 26 0.33 17.57 -5.71
N LYS A 27 1.53 18.11 -5.75
CA LYS A 27 2.77 17.36 -5.63
C LYS A 27 3.48 17.74 -4.34
N LEU A 28 3.90 16.74 -3.57
CA LEU A 28 4.76 16.88 -2.41
C LEU A 28 6.12 16.25 -2.72
N GLU A 29 7.20 16.94 -2.37
CA GLU A 29 8.55 16.37 -2.34
C GLU A 29 9.12 16.43 -0.92
N CYS A 30 9.85 15.38 -0.53
CA CYS A 30 10.58 15.32 0.74
C CYS A 30 11.98 14.78 0.53
N GLY A 31 12.92 15.26 1.34
CA GLY A 31 14.27 14.72 1.35
C GLY A 31 14.30 13.32 1.94
N ILE A 32 15.19 12.48 1.44
CA ILE A 32 15.55 11.18 2.01
C ILE A 32 16.86 11.36 2.76
N SER A 33 16.87 11.01 4.04
CA SER A 33 18.07 11.07 4.88
C SER A 33 19.03 9.92 4.53
N GLU A 34 20.30 10.09 4.83
CA GLU A 34 21.28 9.00 4.66
C GLU A 34 20.90 7.80 5.53
N GLY A 35 20.84 6.62 4.93
CA GLY A 35 20.44 5.38 5.61
C GLY A 35 18.94 5.24 5.89
N GLU A 36 18.10 6.18 5.48
CA GLU A 36 16.65 6.09 5.62
C GLU A 36 16.10 5.02 4.70
N SER A 37 15.15 4.25 5.22
CA SER A 37 14.34 3.30 4.46
C SER A 37 12.87 3.71 4.54
N LEU A 38 12.13 3.51 3.45
CA LEU A 38 10.73 3.88 3.32
C LEU A 38 9.88 2.64 3.04
N TYR A 39 8.75 2.49 3.75
CA TYR A 39 7.89 1.32 3.72
C TYR A 39 6.42 1.72 3.54
N GLY A 40 5.61 0.84 2.96
CA GLY A 40 4.17 1.07 2.82
C GLY A 40 3.68 1.09 1.38
N LEU A 41 2.76 2.00 1.05
CA LEU A 41 2.09 2.16 -0.24
C LEU A 41 1.15 1.00 -0.62
N GLY A 42 0.87 0.08 0.31
CA GLY A 42 -0.07 -1.03 0.10
C GLY A 42 0.60 -2.36 -0.21
N GLU A 43 -0.19 -3.30 -0.71
CA GLU A 43 0.25 -4.64 -1.06
C GLU A 43 0.79 -4.67 -2.48
N ARG A 44 2.07 -5.02 -2.63
CA ARG A 44 2.79 -5.03 -3.91
C ARG A 44 3.74 -6.21 -4.01
N PHE A 45 4.00 -6.68 -5.23
CA PHE A 45 4.99 -7.70 -5.53
C PHE A 45 6.39 -7.10 -5.76
N GLU A 46 6.76 -6.13 -4.94
CA GLU A 46 8.01 -5.39 -5.02
C GLU A 46 8.80 -5.53 -3.71
N ALA A 47 9.97 -4.93 -3.64
CA ALA A 47 10.79 -4.96 -2.44
C ALA A 47 10.05 -4.33 -1.25
N PHE A 48 10.26 -4.86 -0.04
CA PHE A 48 9.67 -4.32 1.18
C PHE A 48 10.10 -2.86 1.44
N ASN A 49 11.38 -2.54 1.22
CA ASN A 49 11.87 -1.18 1.20
C ASN A 49 11.54 -0.56 -0.17
N GLN A 50 10.77 0.51 -0.17
CA GLN A 50 10.27 1.18 -1.37
C GLN A 50 11.31 2.10 -2.05
N LEU A 51 12.53 2.20 -1.54
CA LEU A 51 13.59 2.98 -2.18
C LEU A 51 13.91 2.43 -3.57
N GLY A 52 13.94 3.32 -4.56
CA GLY A 52 14.17 2.96 -5.95
C GLY A 52 12.92 2.52 -6.71
N ILE A 53 11.73 2.71 -6.13
CA ILE A 53 10.46 2.35 -6.76
C ILE A 53 9.73 3.62 -7.24
N LYS A 54 9.20 3.53 -8.46
CA LYS A 54 8.26 4.51 -9.00
C LYS A 54 7.00 3.80 -9.45
N THR A 55 5.87 4.18 -8.85
CA THR A 55 4.62 3.43 -9.02
C THR A 55 3.40 4.34 -9.00
N VAL A 56 2.28 3.83 -9.54
CA VAL A 56 0.99 4.50 -9.51
C VAL A 56 0.16 3.95 -8.36
N LEU A 57 -0.30 4.83 -7.49
CA LEU A 57 -1.27 4.52 -6.44
C LEU A 57 -2.67 4.64 -7.04
N TRP A 58 -3.14 3.54 -7.62
CA TRP A 58 -4.49 3.41 -8.17
C TRP A 58 -4.88 1.94 -8.12
N ASN A 59 -6.03 1.63 -7.52
CA ASN A 59 -6.47 0.25 -7.40
C ASN A 59 -6.87 -0.29 -8.77
N GLN A 60 -6.10 -1.25 -9.24
CA GLN A 60 -6.31 -1.95 -10.50
C GLN A 60 -6.22 -3.45 -10.25
N ASP A 61 -6.99 -4.22 -11.00
CA ASP A 61 -6.84 -5.67 -11.00
C ASP A 61 -5.47 -6.02 -11.58
N SER A 62 -4.66 -6.70 -10.78
CA SER A 62 -3.27 -7.01 -11.10
C SER A 62 -3.06 -8.52 -11.10
N TRP A 63 -2.66 -9.04 -12.25
CA TRP A 63 -2.27 -10.43 -12.44
C TRP A 63 -0.76 -10.59 -12.62
N SER A 64 -0.01 -9.50 -12.61
CA SER A 64 1.38 -9.48 -13.05
C SER A 64 2.30 -8.70 -12.12
N GLU A 65 3.59 -8.88 -12.36
CA GLU A 65 4.71 -8.23 -11.69
C GLU A 65 4.98 -6.80 -12.21
N ASP A 66 3.97 -6.12 -12.78
CA ASP A 66 4.11 -4.81 -13.42
C ASP A 66 4.02 -3.61 -12.46
N GLY A 67 4.03 -3.88 -11.15
CA GLY A 67 3.92 -2.83 -10.11
C GLY A 67 2.51 -2.31 -9.90
N THR A 68 1.48 -2.84 -10.59
CA THR A 68 0.07 -2.53 -10.29
C THR A 68 -0.36 -3.21 -9.00
N SER A 69 -1.39 -2.68 -8.35
CA SER A 69 -1.94 -3.25 -7.11
C SER A 69 -3.43 -2.96 -7.01
N TYR A 70 -4.19 -3.92 -6.55
CA TYR A 70 -5.60 -3.72 -6.19
C TYR A 70 -5.78 -3.30 -4.73
N LYS A 71 -4.71 -3.19 -3.96
CA LYS A 71 -4.74 -2.78 -2.55
C LYS A 71 -3.69 -1.70 -2.28
N ASN A 72 -3.85 -0.54 -2.91
CA ASN A 72 -3.02 0.61 -2.62
C ASN A 72 -3.47 1.24 -1.29
N ILE A 73 -2.52 1.46 -0.40
CA ILE A 73 -2.74 2.14 0.89
C ILE A 73 -1.82 3.36 0.90
N PRO A 74 -2.36 4.59 0.92
CA PRO A 74 -1.57 5.82 0.81
C PRO A 74 -0.91 6.17 2.15
N ILE A 75 -0.14 5.24 2.70
CA ILE A 75 0.65 5.38 3.92
C ILE A 75 2.11 5.15 3.57
N LEU A 76 2.99 6.01 4.07
CA LEU A 76 4.43 5.87 3.94
C LEU A 76 5.06 5.97 5.33
N HIS A 77 5.75 4.92 5.75
CA HIS A 77 6.54 4.87 6.98
C HIS A 77 8.01 5.12 6.68
N SER A 78 8.66 5.88 7.53
CA SER A 78 10.11 6.07 7.48
C SER A 78 10.81 5.40 8.66
N SER A 79 11.98 4.79 8.38
CA SER A 79 12.85 4.22 9.42
C SER A 79 13.43 5.26 10.36
N VAL A 80 13.42 6.56 10.01
CA VAL A 80 13.86 7.64 10.89
C VAL A 80 12.79 8.14 11.86
N GLY A 81 11.63 7.47 11.91
CA GLY A 81 10.64 7.65 12.97
C GLY A 81 9.50 8.60 12.60
N TYR A 82 9.00 8.57 11.38
CA TYR A 82 7.77 9.26 11.00
C TYR A 82 6.87 8.41 10.09
N MET A 83 5.62 8.83 10.00
CA MET A 83 4.64 8.26 9.07
C MET A 83 3.83 9.37 8.42
N LEU A 84 3.56 9.21 7.12
CA LEU A 84 2.64 10.02 6.34
C LEU A 84 1.41 9.18 5.99
N PHE A 85 0.25 9.79 6.11
CA PHE A 85 -1.00 9.27 5.57
C PHE A 85 -1.64 10.32 4.67
N PHE A 86 -1.91 9.95 3.44
CA PHE A 86 -2.56 10.81 2.46
C PHE A 86 -4.02 10.39 2.33
N ASN A 87 -4.91 11.15 2.95
CA ASN A 87 -6.35 10.90 2.93
C ASN A 87 -6.94 11.33 1.57
N SER A 88 -6.66 10.56 0.55
CA SER A 88 -7.05 10.84 -0.83
C SER A 88 -7.53 9.57 -1.53
N ALA A 89 -8.67 9.67 -2.21
CA ALA A 89 -9.19 8.65 -3.10
C ALA A 89 -8.79 8.87 -4.58
N TYR A 90 -7.98 9.89 -4.85
CA TYR A 90 -7.48 10.18 -6.20
C TYR A 90 -6.19 9.39 -6.47
N SER A 91 -5.96 9.09 -7.75
CA SER A 91 -4.71 8.46 -8.14
C SER A 91 -3.50 9.35 -7.84
N ALA A 92 -2.38 8.72 -7.54
CA ALA A 92 -1.12 9.42 -7.33
C ALA A 92 0.04 8.66 -7.99
N VAL A 93 1.10 9.39 -8.31
CA VAL A 93 2.39 8.79 -8.66
C VAL A 93 3.31 8.95 -7.46
N ALA A 94 3.81 7.83 -6.95
CA ALA A 94 4.86 7.79 -5.94
C ALA A 94 6.21 7.54 -6.63
N ASP A 95 7.16 8.43 -6.43
CA ASP A 95 8.54 8.29 -6.91
C ASP A 95 9.46 8.32 -5.68
N ILE A 96 10.00 7.18 -5.32
CA ILE A 96 10.76 6.99 -4.09
C ILE A 96 12.25 6.86 -4.44
N GLY A 97 12.87 7.97 -4.79
CA GLY A 97 14.30 8.01 -5.08
C GLY A 97 14.70 7.52 -6.48
N VAL A 98 13.77 7.40 -7.42
CA VAL A 98 14.08 7.03 -8.82
C VAL A 98 14.55 8.23 -9.61
N THR A 99 13.80 9.32 -9.61
CA THR A 99 14.16 10.55 -10.33
C THR A 99 15.29 11.31 -9.63
N ASP A 100 15.27 11.41 -8.31
CA ASP A 100 16.36 11.94 -7.47
C ASP A 100 16.53 11.02 -6.25
N LYS A 101 17.70 10.38 -6.13
CA LYS A 101 18.02 9.45 -5.03
C LYS A 101 17.95 10.07 -3.64
N ARG A 102 17.94 11.40 -3.54
CA ARG A 102 17.89 12.15 -2.27
C ARG A 102 16.49 12.60 -1.91
N LYS A 103 15.48 12.28 -2.74
CA LYS A 103 14.11 12.75 -2.57
C LYS A 103 13.11 11.65 -2.86
N TYR A 104 11.98 11.71 -2.19
CA TYR A 104 10.76 11.06 -2.65
C TYR A 104 9.70 12.10 -2.98
N SER A 105 8.83 11.77 -3.91
CA SER A 105 7.70 12.64 -4.27
C SER A 105 6.41 11.85 -4.43
N LEU A 106 5.32 12.53 -4.13
CA LEU A 106 3.96 12.05 -4.29
C LEU A 106 3.17 13.10 -5.08
N ASP A 107 2.73 12.74 -6.27
CA ASP A 107 1.99 13.61 -7.21
C ASP A 107 0.55 13.11 -7.32
N PHE A 108 -0.37 13.80 -6.63
CA PHE A 108 -1.79 13.45 -6.54
C PHE A 108 -2.60 14.14 -7.63
N ASN A 109 -3.42 13.38 -8.35
CA ASN A 109 -4.42 13.89 -9.28
C ASN A 109 -5.71 14.17 -8.51
N GLY A 110 -6.04 15.44 -8.24
CA GLY A 110 -7.30 15.77 -7.56
C GLY A 110 -7.37 17.19 -7.03
N PRO A 111 -8.58 17.67 -6.74
CA PRO A 111 -8.82 19.03 -6.27
C PRO A 111 -8.65 19.21 -4.76
N LYS A 112 -8.24 18.16 -4.06
CA LYS A 112 -8.08 18.17 -2.59
C LYS A 112 -6.77 17.52 -2.22
N PHE A 113 -6.16 18.05 -1.16
CA PHE A 113 -4.99 17.48 -0.53
C PHE A 113 -5.21 17.50 0.98
N ASP A 114 -5.20 16.33 1.58
CA ASP A 114 -5.34 16.11 3.01
C ASP A 114 -4.26 15.13 3.44
N MET A 115 -3.39 15.54 4.35
CA MET A 115 -2.24 14.78 4.79
C MET A 115 -2.12 14.83 6.31
N TYR A 116 -1.89 13.68 6.89
CA TYR A 116 -1.56 13.52 8.31
C TYR A 116 -0.09 13.11 8.45
N PHE A 117 0.54 13.67 9.46
CA PHE A 117 1.93 13.41 9.77
C PHE A 117 2.06 13.05 11.25
N TRP A 118 2.70 11.93 11.54
CA TRP A 118 2.99 11.49 12.90
C TRP A 118 4.47 11.18 13.04
N THR A 119 4.98 11.37 14.26
CA THR A 119 6.34 10.97 14.64
C THR A 119 6.28 9.95 15.77
N GLY A 120 7.18 8.97 15.74
CA GLY A 120 7.25 7.90 16.73
C GLY A 120 7.72 6.60 16.10
N SER A 121 7.70 5.54 16.88
CA SER A 121 7.92 4.19 16.40
C SER A 121 6.81 3.75 15.42
N PRO A 122 7.03 2.74 14.57
CA PRO A 122 5.98 2.25 13.66
C PRO A 122 4.68 1.87 14.38
N LEU A 123 4.75 1.27 15.57
CA LEU A 123 3.56 0.88 16.32
C LEU A 123 2.80 2.09 16.89
N GLU A 124 3.50 3.11 17.40
CA GLU A 124 2.89 4.36 17.87
C GLU A 124 2.21 5.11 16.72
N ASN A 125 2.85 5.14 15.56
CA ASN A 125 2.29 5.76 14.36
C ASN A 125 1.03 5.02 13.88
N ILE A 126 1.02 3.67 13.89
CA ILE A 126 -0.16 2.87 13.57
C ILE A 126 -1.27 3.10 14.59
N ALA A 127 -0.94 3.18 15.89
CA ALA A 127 -1.92 3.49 16.92
C ALA A 127 -2.57 4.87 16.72
N SER A 128 -1.77 5.86 16.33
CA SER A 128 -2.25 7.21 16.00
C SER A 128 -3.16 7.20 14.76
N TYR A 129 -2.78 6.46 13.72
CA TYR A 129 -3.59 6.27 12.52
C TYR A 129 -4.93 5.61 12.85
N THR A 130 -4.92 4.50 13.61
CA THR A 130 -6.14 3.77 13.96
C THR A 130 -7.03 4.55 14.93
N SER A 131 -6.49 5.43 15.74
CA SER A 131 -7.29 6.35 16.58
C SER A 131 -8.08 7.35 15.74
N LEU A 132 -7.55 7.72 14.56
CA LEU A 132 -8.20 8.62 13.61
C LEU A 132 -9.21 7.88 12.71
N THR A 133 -8.84 6.72 12.20
CA THR A 133 -9.59 6.00 11.16
C THR A 133 -10.49 4.89 11.70
N GLY A 134 -10.35 4.54 12.95
CA GLY A 134 -10.97 3.39 13.59
C GLY A 134 -10.08 2.16 13.58
N THR A 135 -10.28 1.30 14.57
CA THR A 135 -9.58 0.01 14.67
C THR A 135 -10.30 -1.06 13.85
N PRO A 136 -9.58 -1.97 13.17
CA PRO A 136 -10.21 -3.09 12.50
C PRO A 136 -10.87 -4.04 13.52
N LEU A 137 -11.91 -4.73 13.08
CA LEU A 137 -12.52 -5.79 13.88
C LEU A 137 -11.51 -6.93 14.07
N LEU A 138 -11.47 -7.45 15.30
CA LEU A 138 -10.73 -8.68 15.57
C LEU A 138 -11.52 -9.85 14.96
N SER A 139 -10.99 -10.38 13.86
CA SER A 139 -11.61 -11.54 13.21
C SER A 139 -11.52 -12.79 14.09
N PRO A 140 -12.47 -13.72 14.01
CA PRO A 140 -12.40 -15.00 14.71
C PRO A 140 -11.18 -15.80 14.23
N LYS A 141 -10.67 -16.71 15.08
CA LYS A 141 -9.42 -17.45 14.80
C LYS A 141 -9.43 -18.20 13.46
N TRP A 142 -10.59 -18.70 13.03
CA TRP A 142 -10.71 -19.41 11.75
C TRP A 142 -10.44 -18.52 10.54
N ALA A 143 -10.64 -17.21 10.62
CA ALA A 143 -10.36 -16.27 9.54
C ALA A 143 -8.85 -16.11 9.24
N TYR A 144 -7.98 -16.54 10.14
CA TYR A 144 -6.52 -16.51 9.98
C TYR A 144 -5.93 -17.85 9.55
N ARG A 145 -6.80 -18.80 9.15
CA ARG A 145 -6.38 -20.12 8.69
C ARG A 145 -6.16 -20.14 7.18
N TYR A 146 -5.79 -21.28 6.67
CA TYR A 146 -5.61 -21.47 5.24
C TYR A 146 -6.96 -21.36 4.51
N TRP A 147 -7.01 -20.47 3.53
CA TRP A 147 -8.14 -20.29 2.63
C TRP A 147 -7.84 -20.92 1.30
N ALA A 148 -8.58 -21.96 0.92
CA ALA A 148 -8.53 -22.56 -0.39
C ALA A 148 -9.76 -22.13 -1.17
N GLY A 149 -9.56 -21.68 -2.41
CA GLY A 149 -10.64 -21.32 -3.33
C GLY A 149 -10.51 -22.07 -4.64
N ALA A 150 -11.64 -22.45 -5.23
CA ALA A 150 -11.70 -22.83 -6.63
C ALA A 150 -11.71 -21.54 -7.45
N SER A 151 -10.61 -21.25 -8.17
CA SER A 151 -10.54 -20.14 -9.11
C SER A 151 -10.83 -20.60 -10.52
N GLY A 152 -11.01 -19.68 -11.47
CA GLY A 152 -11.28 -19.98 -12.87
C GLY A 152 -10.27 -20.91 -13.56
N GLN A 153 -9.13 -21.20 -12.94
CA GLN A 153 -8.16 -22.20 -13.42
C GLN A 153 -8.63 -23.64 -13.22
N THR A 154 -9.68 -23.86 -12.43
CA THR A 154 -10.34 -25.18 -12.29
C THR A 154 -11.43 -25.40 -13.32
N TRP A 155 -11.72 -24.40 -14.17
CA TRP A 155 -12.71 -24.50 -15.23
C TRP A 155 -12.00 -24.95 -16.52
N GLU A 156 -12.34 -26.11 -17.04
CA GLU A 156 -11.92 -26.50 -18.37
C GLU A 156 -12.86 -25.84 -19.40
N SER A 157 -12.33 -25.60 -20.57
CA SER A 157 -12.97 -24.80 -21.61
C SER A 157 -14.20 -25.44 -22.26
N ASP A 158 -14.53 -26.69 -21.92
CA ASP A 158 -15.63 -27.44 -22.52
C ASP A 158 -16.93 -27.41 -21.69
N GLY A 159 -16.92 -26.77 -20.53
CA GLY A 159 -18.11 -26.62 -19.68
C GLY A 159 -18.62 -27.92 -19.02
N THR A 160 -17.86 -29.02 -19.11
CA THR A 160 -18.27 -30.35 -18.60
C THR A 160 -17.76 -30.62 -17.19
N GLU A 161 -17.33 -29.64 -16.45
CA GLU A 161 -16.56 -29.82 -15.24
C GLU A 161 -17.34 -30.26 -14.02
N ASN A 162 -16.82 -31.30 -13.42
CA ASN A 162 -17.19 -31.70 -12.09
C ASN A 162 -16.44 -30.86 -11.03
N VAL A 163 -16.82 -29.58 -10.92
CA VAL A 163 -16.23 -28.64 -9.91
C VAL A 163 -16.32 -29.20 -8.49
N LEU A 164 -17.45 -29.85 -8.16
CA LEU A 164 -17.65 -30.47 -6.86
C LEU A 164 -16.71 -31.67 -6.65
N GLY A 165 -16.46 -32.47 -7.67
CA GLY A 165 -15.51 -33.58 -7.62
C GLY A 165 -14.09 -33.11 -7.38
N LYS A 166 -13.63 -32.14 -8.15
CA LYS A 166 -12.27 -31.54 -7.99
C LYS A 166 -12.11 -30.87 -6.63
N LEU A 167 -13.11 -30.14 -6.15
CA LEU A 167 -13.09 -29.55 -4.82
C LEU A 167 -13.00 -30.61 -3.73
N THR A 168 -13.77 -31.69 -3.85
CA THR A 168 -13.76 -32.82 -2.90
C THR A 168 -12.40 -33.53 -2.88
N GLU A 169 -11.79 -33.72 -4.05
CA GLU A 169 -10.46 -34.29 -4.18
C GLU A 169 -9.40 -33.40 -3.52
N SER A 170 -9.42 -32.09 -3.78
CA SER A 170 -8.53 -31.12 -3.15
C SER A 170 -8.67 -31.11 -1.64
N LEU A 171 -9.88 -31.06 -1.12
CA LEU A 171 -10.16 -31.13 0.33
C LEU A 171 -9.65 -32.44 0.95
N SER A 172 -9.79 -33.57 0.23
CA SER A 172 -9.23 -34.84 0.67
C SER A 172 -7.70 -34.81 0.71
N GLY A 173 -7.06 -34.18 -0.28
CA GLY A 173 -5.63 -33.96 -0.32
C GLY A 173 -5.14 -33.12 0.87
N TYR A 174 -5.80 -32.01 1.15
CA TYR A 174 -5.45 -31.14 2.28
C TYR A 174 -5.57 -31.87 3.62
N LYS A 175 -6.64 -32.67 3.83
CA LYS A 175 -6.78 -33.47 5.04
C LYS A 175 -5.63 -34.49 5.22
N LYS A 176 -5.18 -35.13 4.13
CA LYS A 176 -4.03 -36.05 4.17
C LYS A 176 -2.73 -35.33 4.57
N LEU A 177 -2.59 -34.04 4.25
CA LEU A 177 -1.47 -33.20 4.64
C LEU A 177 -1.61 -32.63 6.06
N GLY A 178 -2.68 -32.96 6.79
CA GLY A 178 -2.94 -32.46 8.14
C GLY A 178 -3.56 -31.07 8.18
N ILE A 179 -4.01 -30.52 7.04
CA ILE A 179 -4.72 -29.24 6.97
C ILE A 179 -6.21 -29.55 7.15
N THR A 180 -6.70 -29.34 8.37
CA THR A 180 -8.08 -29.75 8.76
C THR A 180 -9.05 -28.58 8.81
N ASP A 181 -8.54 -27.35 8.85
CA ASP A 181 -9.31 -26.13 8.97
C ASP A 181 -9.15 -25.30 7.69
N ILE A 182 -10.04 -25.52 6.76
CA ILE A 182 -10.07 -24.89 5.43
C ILE A 182 -11.36 -24.08 5.31
#